data_66c18d0065ad2a8fbc7aac5f6ce8ba61
#
_entry.id   66c18d0065ad2a8fbc7aac5f6ce8ba61
#
_cell.length_a   1.000
_cell.length_b   1.000
_cell.length_c   1.000
_cell.angle_alpha   90.00
_cell.angle_beta   90.00
_cell.angle_gamma   90.00
#
_symmetry.space_group_name_H-M   'P 1'
#
loop_
_entity.id
_entity.type
_entity.pdbx_description
1 polymer ?
#
loop_
_entity_poly.entity_id
_entity_poly.type
_entity_poly.pdbx_seq_one_letter_code
_entity_poly.pdbx_strand_id
1 'polypeptide(L)'
;MAKFQDKLISDGYCDNRGAGFCATATSLPRGEYGFVALCVKGSNLNLYDVDMKSNVGELLYEVDLKQISNLKIKSGFFSQILKFENNGSVYSFTNFVGVKPALKVIEEEANNK
;
A
#
# COMPACT_ATOMS: atom_id res chain seq x y z
N MET A 1 4.82 14.28 -7.07
CA MET A 1 5.56 13.82 -7.42
C MET A 1 6.41 12.61 -7.31
N ALA A 2 7.26 12.47 -8.23
CA ALA A 2 8.12 11.32 -8.37
C ALA A 2 9.12 11.16 -7.22
N LYS A 3 9.40 12.24 -6.48
CA LYS A 3 10.45 12.21 -5.44
C LYS A 3 10.23 11.18 -4.35
N PHE A 4 9.00 11.06 -3.85
CA PHE A 4 8.73 10.09 -2.79
C PHE A 4 8.86 8.66 -3.31
N GLN A 5 8.29 8.41 -4.48
CA GLN A 5 8.36 7.12 -5.13
C GLN A 5 9.79 6.71 -5.45
N ASP A 6 10.58 7.66 -5.99
CA ASP A 6 11.99 7.41 -6.30
C ASP A 6 12.77 7.04 -5.05
N LYS A 7 12.47 7.71 -3.94
CA LYS A 7 13.10 7.41 -2.67
C LYS A 7 12.76 6.00 -2.18
N LEU A 8 11.51 5.58 -2.32
CA LEU A 8 11.09 4.24 -1.94
C LEU A 8 11.83 3.18 -2.74
N ILE A 9 12.06 3.43 -4.03
CA ILE A 9 12.82 2.52 -4.88
C ILE A 9 14.29 2.50 -4.49
N SER A 10 14.90 3.67 -4.40
CA SER A 10 16.35 3.78 -4.14
C SER A 10 16.74 3.27 -2.77
N ASP A 11 15.86 3.41 -1.78
CA ASP A 11 16.12 2.92 -0.41
C ASP A 11 15.74 1.46 -0.22
N GLY A 12 15.22 0.81 -1.27
CA GLY A 12 14.93 -0.62 -1.22
C GLY A 12 13.62 -1.01 -0.55
N TYR A 13 12.73 -0.05 -0.32
CA TYR A 13 11.42 -0.36 0.28
C TYR A 13 10.51 -1.08 -0.70
N CYS A 14 10.58 -0.74 -1.97
CA CYS A 14 9.84 -1.47 -2.99
C CYS A 14 10.80 -1.98 -4.07
N ASP A 15 10.34 -2.97 -4.85
CA ASP A 15 11.17 -3.57 -5.89
C ASP A 15 11.19 -2.67 -7.14
N ASN A 16 11.85 -3.14 -8.19
CA ASN A 16 12.10 -2.34 -9.39
C ASN A 16 10.85 -2.06 -10.24
N ARG A 17 9.69 -2.61 -9.86
CA ARG A 17 8.42 -2.23 -10.50
C ARG A 17 7.94 -0.85 -10.05
N GLY A 18 8.52 -0.32 -8.96
CA GLY A 18 8.18 1.01 -8.47
C GLY A 18 6.80 1.12 -7.87
N ALA A 19 6.25 0.04 -7.33
CA ALA A 19 4.89 0.05 -6.78
C ALA A 19 4.91 0.50 -5.33
N GLY A 20 5.06 1.80 -5.12
CA GLY A 20 5.05 2.39 -3.79
C GLY A 20 4.31 3.71 -3.81
N PHE A 21 3.53 3.96 -2.76
CA PHE A 21 2.78 5.21 -2.65
C PHE A 21 2.35 5.46 -1.21
N CYS A 22 1.94 6.71 -0.94
CA CYS A 22 1.35 7.09 0.34
C CYS A 22 -0.15 7.05 0.26
N ALA A 23 -0.78 6.65 1.35
CA ALA A 23 -2.23 6.69 1.49
C ALA A 23 -2.58 6.96 2.95
N THR A 24 -3.87 7.18 3.21
CA THR A 24 -4.38 7.28 4.57
C THR A 24 -5.01 5.96 4.96
N ALA A 25 -4.47 5.30 5.96
CA ALA A 25 -5.05 4.08 6.49
C ALA A 25 -6.30 4.44 7.30
N THR A 26 -7.42 3.78 7.00
CA THR A 26 -8.68 3.97 7.72
C THR A 26 -9.02 2.77 8.58
N SER A 27 -8.41 1.62 8.33
CA SER A 27 -8.57 0.44 9.15
C SER A 27 -7.33 -0.44 9.04
N LEU A 28 -6.75 -0.79 10.17
CA LEU A 28 -5.62 -1.72 10.26
C LEU A 28 -5.86 -2.62 11.47
N PRO A 29 -5.24 -3.82 11.50
CA PRO A 29 -5.55 -4.82 12.53
C PRO A 29 -5.41 -4.34 13.98
N ARG A 30 -4.42 -3.49 14.26
CA ARG A 30 -4.22 -2.99 15.64
C ARG A 30 -4.85 -1.64 15.86
N GLY A 31 -5.64 -1.13 14.92
CA GLY A 31 -6.36 0.12 15.06
C GLY A 31 -5.60 1.37 14.67
N GLU A 32 -4.43 1.24 14.06
CA GLU A 32 -3.69 2.40 13.56
C GLU A 32 -4.49 3.08 12.45
N TYR A 33 -4.30 4.36 12.29
CA TYR A 33 -4.86 5.10 11.16
C TYR A 33 -3.96 6.29 10.87
N GLY A 34 -4.14 6.88 9.69
CA GLY A 34 -3.33 8.02 9.26
C GLY A 34 -2.39 7.66 8.12
N PHE A 35 -1.37 8.47 7.94
CA PHE A 35 -0.48 8.33 6.80
C PHE A 35 0.39 7.07 6.90
N VAL A 36 0.40 6.30 5.81
CA VAL A 36 1.27 5.13 5.68
C VAL A 36 1.84 5.11 4.28
N ALA A 37 2.98 4.43 4.13
CA ALA A 37 3.55 4.11 2.83
C ALA A 37 3.24 2.65 2.53
N LEU A 38 2.75 2.40 1.31
CA LEU A 38 2.48 1.05 0.83
C LEU A 38 3.55 0.74 -0.21
N CYS A 39 4.28 -0.34 -0.01
CA CYS A 39 5.40 -0.72 -0.87
C CYS A 39 5.30 -2.18 -1.23
N VAL A 40 5.26 -2.48 -2.55
CA VAL A 40 5.24 -3.86 -3.01
C VAL A 40 6.66 -4.31 -3.26
N LYS A 41 7.03 -5.43 -2.66
CA LYS A 41 8.33 -6.05 -2.87
C LYS A 41 8.11 -7.56 -3.02
N GLY A 42 8.35 -8.06 -4.23
CA GLY A 42 7.96 -9.43 -4.56
C GLY A 42 6.46 -9.60 -4.50
N SER A 43 5.97 -10.55 -3.74
CA SER A 43 4.54 -10.74 -3.53
C SER A 43 4.06 -10.16 -2.20
N ASN A 44 4.91 -9.41 -1.51
CA ASN A 44 4.56 -8.80 -0.23
C ASN A 44 4.18 -7.33 -0.41
N LEU A 45 3.15 -6.92 0.31
CA LEU A 45 2.80 -5.52 0.49
C LEU A 45 3.27 -5.12 1.88
N ASN A 46 4.25 -4.23 1.94
CA ASN A 46 4.80 -3.76 3.19
C ASN A 46 4.23 -2.38 3.52
N LEU A 47 3.76 -2.23 4.75
CA LEU A 47 3.17 -0.98 5.23
C LEU A 47 4.10 -0.34 6.23
N TYR A 48 4.51 0.89 5.95
CA TYR A 48 5.43 1.66 6.81
C TYR A 48 4.73 2.88 7.36
N ASP A 49 5.05 3.21 8.60
CA ASP A 49 4.65 4.49 9.17
C ASP A 49 5.34 5.63 8.41
N VAL A 50 4.65 6.76 8.26
CA VAL A 50 5.17 7.93 7.55
C VAL A 50 4.86 9.16 8.37
N ASP A 51 5.87 10.01 8.60
CA ASP A 51 5.66 11.25 9.32
C ASP A 51 5.15 12.36 8.38
N MET A 52 4.87 13.52 8.93
CA MET A 52 4.31 14.65 8.18
C MET A 52 5.26 15.19 7.12
N LYS A 53 6.54 14.87 7.22
CA LYS A 53 7.55 15.28 6.24
C LYS A 53 7.83 14.20 5.20
N SER A 54 7.00 13.19 5.16
CA SER A 54 7.13 12.04 4.24
C SER A 54 8.40 11.22 4.49
N ASN A 55 8.85 11.17 5.72
CA ASN A 55 9.93 10.27 6.11
C ASN A 55 9.36 8.92 6.48
N VAL A 56 9.89 7.86 5.87
CA VAL A 56 9.45 6.50 6.12
C VAL A 56 9.99 6.05 7.46
N GLY A 57 9.09 5.59 8.32
CA GLY A 57 9.41 5.10 9.66
C GLY A 57 9.49 3.58 9.70
N GLU A 58 8.96 3.01 10.78
CA GLU A 58 9.07 1.57 10.97
C GLU A 58 8.06 0.78 10.15
N LEU A 59 8.40 -0.47 9.89
CA LEU A 59 7.51 -1.42 9.24
C LEU A 59 6.38 -1.78 10.20
N LEU A 60 5.15 -1.49 9.80
CA LEU A 60 3.96 -1.80 10.60
C LEU A 60 3.43 -3.19 10.28
N TYR A 61 3.33 -3.52 9.01
CA TYR A 61 2.78 -4.81 8.56
C TYR A 61 3.49 -5.27 7.31
N GLU A 62 3.60 -6.58 7.18
CA GLU A 62 4.05 -7.24 5.97
C GLU A 62 2.95 -8.21 5.56
N VAL A 63 2.32 -7.96 4.42
CA VAL A 63 1.16 -8.71 3.96
C VAL A 63 1.52 -9.51 2.72
N ASP A 64 1.31 -10.82 2.76
CA ASP A 64 1.46 -11.66 1.58
C ASP A 64 0.23 -11.46 0.68
N LEU A 65 0.42 -10.81 -0.46
CA LEU A 65 -0.67 -10.50 -1.37
C LEU A 65 -1.35 -11.75 -1.92
N LYS A 66 -0.66 -12.87 -1.93
CA LYS A 66 -1.25 -14.13 -2.37
C LYS A 66 -2.24 -14.72 -1.37
N GLN A 67 -2.24 -14.21 -0.15
CA GLN A 67 -3.08 -14.71 0.94
C GLN A 67 -4.24 -13.77 1.28
N ILE A 68 -4.37 -12.64 0.58
CA ILE A 68 -5.47 -11.72 0.86
C ILE A 68 -6.76 -12.18 0.18
N SER A 69 -7.88 -11.69 0.70
CA SER A 69 -9.19 -11.96 0.14
C SER A 69 -10.02 -10.69 0.12
N ASN A 70 -11.12 -10.73 -0.63
CA ASN A 70 -12.07 -9.63 -0.73
C ASN A 70 -11.41 -8.31 -1.14
N LEU A 71 -10.50 -8.38 -2.10
CA LEU A 71 -9.81 -7.20 -2.61
C LEU A 71 -10.79 -6.29 -3.33
N LYS A 72 -10.79 -5.02 -2.93
CA LYS A 72 -11.60 -3.98 -3.55
C LYS A 72 -10.72 -2.79 -3.85
N ILE A 73 -10.71 -2.36 -5.10
CA ILE A 73 -9.95 -1.20 -5.54
C ILE A 73 -10.88 -0.24 -6.26
N LYS A 74 -10.85 1.03 -5.84
CA LYS A 74 -11.54 2.10 -6.49
C LYS A 74 -10.59 3.28 -6.58
N SER A 75 -10.33 3.77 -7.77
CA SER A 75 -9.38 4.86 -7.97
C SER A 75 -10.02 6.01 -8.76
N GLY A 76 -11.24 6.38 -8.36
CA GLY A 76 -11.97 7.45 -9.00
C GLY A 76 -11.46 8.82 -8.62
N PHE A 77 -11.96 9.84 -9.31
CA PHE A 77 -11.56 11.22 -9.08
C PHE A 77 -11.99 11.72 -7.70
N PHE A 78 -13.18 11.34 -7.27
CA PHE A 78 -13.75 11.81 -6.00
C PHE A 78 -13.62 10.80 -4.87
N SER A 79 -13.24 9.58 -5.17
CA SER A 79 -13.21 8.52 -4.16
C SER A 79 -12.17 7.48 -4.52
N GLN A 80 -11.33 7.17 -3.55
CA GLN A 80 -10.30 6.15 -3.71
C GLN A 80 -10.43 5.15 -2.56
N ILE A 81 -10.41 3.88 -2.87
CA ILE A 81 -10.47 2.80 -1.87
C ILE A 81 -9.51 1.69 -2.29
N LEU A 82 -8.69 1.27 -1.34
CA LEU A 82 -7.97 0.00 -1.42
C LEU A 82 -8.30 -0.75 -0.14
N LYS A 83 -9.00 -1.86 -0.27
CA LYS A 83 -9.48 -2.61 0.88
C LYS A 83 -9.29 -4.10 0.64
N PHE A 84 -8.84 -4.80 1.64
CA PHE A 84 -8.72 -6.26 1.57
C PHE A 84 -8.73 -6.84 2.97
N GLU A 85 -8.81 -8.17 3.05
CA GLU A 85 -8.74 -8.90 4.30
C GLU A 85 -7.55 -9.82 4.28
N ASN A 86 -6.92 -9.97 5.43
CA ASN A 86 -5.83 -10.90 5.62
C ASN A 86 -5.89 -11.43 7.05
N ASN A 87 -5.94 -12.74 7.20
CA ASN A 87 -6.03 -13.40 8.50
C ASN A 87 -7.20 -12.89 9.35
N GLY A 88 -8.34 -12.62 8.71
CA GLY A 88 -9.54 -12.16 9.40
C GLY A 88 -9.55 -10.68 9.75
N SER A 89 -8.51 -9.95 9.40
CA SER A 89 -8.42 -8.51 9.68
C SER A 89 -8.61 -7.71 8.41
N VAL A 90 -9.24 -6.55 8.54
CA VAL A 90 -9.50 -5.65 7.41
C VAL A 90 -8.42 -4.59 7.32
N TYR A 91 -7.88 -4.42 6.12
CA TYR A 91 -6.96 -3.35 5.77
C TYR A 91 -7.68 -2.42 4.82
N SER A 92 -7.75 -1.14 5.13
CA SER A 92 -8.47 -0.18 4.30
C SER A 92 -7.71 1.14 4.20
N PHE A 93 -7.62 1.67 2.98
CA PHE A 93 -6.84 2.87 2.68
C PHE A 93 -7.63 3.79 1.74
N THR A 94 -7.38 5.09 1.86
CA THR A 94 -7.97 6.10 1.00
C THR A 94 -6.96 7.23 0.76
N ASN A 95 -7.37 8.29 0.07
CA ASN A 95 -6.56 9.50 -0.18
C ASN A 95 -5.28 9.21 -0.94
N PHE A 96 -5.40 8.49 -2.05
CA PHE A 96 -4.29 8.27 -2.96
C PHE A 96 -4.74 8.66 -4.37
N VAL A 97 -3.85 9.34 -5.10
CA VAL A 97 -4.15 9.76 -6.48
C VAL A 97 -2.94 9.47 -7.37
N GLY A 98 -3.23 9.18 -8.63
CA GLY A 98 -2.16 8.97 -9.60
C GLY A 98 -1.33 7.70 -9.38
N VAL A 99 -1.91 6.69 -8.72
CA VAL A 99 -1.17 5.48 -8.36
C VAL A 99 -1.73 4.22 -9.04
N LYS A 100 -2.43 4.39 -10.16
CA LYS A 100 -2.99 3.24 -10.88
C LYS A 100 -1.96 2.15 -11.21
N PRO A 101 -0.74 2.49 -11.65
CA PRO A 101 0.25 1.44 -11.90
C PRO A 101 0.57 0.61 -10.65
N ALA A 102 0.69 1.25 -9.49
CA ALA A 102 0.95 0.54 -8.24
C ALA A 102 -0.23 -0.34 -7.84
N LEU A 103 -1.46 0.17 -7.99
CA LEU A 103 -2.65 -0.60 -7.70
C LEU A 103 -2.75 -1.83 -8.61
N LYS A 104 -2.35 -1.68 -9.86
CA LYS A 104 -2.34 -2.80 -10.81
C LYS A 104 -1.37 -3.90 -10.37
N VAL A 105 -0.20 -3.52 -9.87
CA VAL A 105 0.77 -4.49 -9.36
C VAL A 105 0.18 -5.25 -8.17
N ILE A 106 -0.49 -4.55 -7.25
CA ILE A 106 -1.15 -5.17 -6.10
C ILE A 106 -2.21 -6.18 -6.58
N GLU A 107 -3.02 -5.76 -7.54
CA GLU A 107 -4.08 -6.62 -8.07
C GLU A 107 -3.50 -7.86 -8.74
N GLU A 108 -2.46 -7.68 -9.55
CA GLU A 108 -1.82 -8.79 -10.24
C GLU A 108 -1.22 -9.80 -9.26
N GLU A 109 -0.53 -9.32 -8.23
CA GLU A 109 0.05 -10.21 -7.23
C GLU A 109 -1.03 -10.95 -6.44
N ALA A 110 -2.12 -10.26 -6.11
CA ALA A 110 -3.23 -10.87 -5.38
C ALA A 110 -3.93 -11.96 -6.21
N ASN A 111 -3.98 -11.78 -7.53
CA ASN A 111 -4.65 -12.73 -8.42
C ASN A 111 -3.72 -13.84 -8.92
N ASN A 112 -2.43 -13.73 -8.66
CA ASN A 112 -1.45 -14.70 -9.12
C ASN A 112 -1.21 -15.78 -8.05
N LYS A 113 -2.25 -16.53 -7.74
CA LYS A 113 -2.20 -17.57 -6.70
C LYS A 113 -1.83 -18.93 -7.26
#